data_6d4380a1db705c28565ed0643ff75ee6
#
_entry.id   6d4380a1db705c28565ed0643ff75ee6
#
_cell.length_a   1.000
_cell.length_b   1.000
_cell.length_c   1.000
_cell.angle_alpha   90.00
_cell.angle_beta   90.00
_cell.angle_gamma   90.00
#
_symmetry.space_group_name_H-M   'P 1'
#
loop_
_entity.id
_entity.type
_entity.pdbx_description
1 polymer ?
#
loop_
_entity_poly.entity_id
_entity_poly.type
_entity_poly.pdbx_seq_one_letter_code
_entity_poly.pdbx_strand_id
1 'polypeptide(L)'
;MTKKISHPETIALHGGDYRSDPATTAVAVPVYRTTSYQFKDTDNAANLFALKEFGNIYTRIMNPTNDVLEKRVAALEGGLACVTVGSGQAASTFAILNVCKSGDNFISSTDLYGGTVNLFTHTSKKMGIECRYADPTDPKNFEKLIDENTRAFYAETLPNPYLRVFPIKEVADIGRKHNIPLIMDNTAAPVICKPLEHGAAVVVHSLTKFIGGHGTVIGGCLVDGGNFDWTADPKRHPNFNEPDASYGGAVWGEVVPQLTGANVAFAVRARVCLLRDLGAPLAPDNAWGIIQGLETAPLRMKQHCANAEKAVDFLKKHKNVERVIYPTLHEGEIANRSKKYLKGGNGALVGIEVKGGVEAGKKFIEALKMFYHVANIGDARSLAIHPATTTHSQLTPEELLAAGVTPGYVRLSIGIEHPDDIIADLDQALNASGKSSLKAVG
;
A
#
# COMPACT_ATOMS: atom_id res chain seq x y z
N MET A 1 -29.01 -8.77 -18.27
CA MET A 1 -27.80 -8.07 -17.73
C MET A 1 -27.56 -8.62 -16.33
N THR A 2 -26.48 -9.34 -16.12
CA THR A 2 -26.06 -9.77 -14.78
C THR A 2 -25.72 -8.53 -13.95
N LYS A 3 -26.30 -8.40 -12.77
CA LYS A 3 -26.05 -7.28 -11.87
C LYS A 3 -24.54 -7.21 -11.59
N LYS A 4 -23.90 -6.08 -11.87
CA LYS A 4 -22.45 -5.88 -11.62
C LYS A 4 -22.17 -6.10 -10.13
N ILE A 5 -21.25 -7.00 -9.80
CA ILE A 5 -20.79 -7.22 -8.43
C ILE A 5 -20.11 -5.93 -7.95
N SER A 6 -20.53 -5.38 -6.82
CA SER A 6 -20.05 -4.10 -6.31
C SER A 6 -19.64 -4.10 -4.84
N HIS A 7 -20.08 -5.13 -4.07
CA HIS A 7 -19.76 -5.23 -2.65
C HIS A 7 -18.38 -5.88 -2.44
N PRO A 8 -17.50 -5.31 -1.60
CA PRO A 8 -16.13 -5.80 -1.42
C PRO A 8 -16.08 -7.25 -0.95
N GLU A 9 -17.02 -7.71 -0.12
CA GLU A 9 -17.11 -9.10 0.33
C GLU A 9 -17.32 -10.07 -0.82
N THR A 10 -18.13 -9.69 -1.80
CA THR A 10 -18.37 -10.51 -3.00
C THR A 10 -17.21 -10.40 -3.99
N ILE A 11 -16.64 -9.20 -4.15
CA ILE A 11 -15.48 -8.97 -5.02
C ILE A 11 -14.28 -9.80 -4.54
N ALA A 12 -14.01 -9.85 -3.24
CA ALA A 12 -12.91 -10.60 -2.65
C ALA A 12 -12.95 -12.10 -3.01
N LEU A 13 -14.15 -12.65 -3.19
CA LEU A 13 -14.36 -14.07 -3.54
C LEU A 13 -14.46 -14.30 -5.05
N HIS A 14 -15.07 -13.38 -5.80
CA HIS A 14 -15.51 -13.60 -7.19
C HIS A 14 -14.99 -12.54 -8.18
N GLY A 15 -14.19 -11.57 -7.73
CA GLY A 15 -13.60 -10.57 -8.60
C GLY A 15 -12.68 -11.18 -9.65
N GLY A 16 -12.65 -10.59 -10.86
CA GLY A 16 -11.85 -11.08 -11.97
C GLY A 16 -12.43 -12.32 -12.68
N ASP A 17 -13.71 -12.63 -12.45
CA ASP A 17 -14.48 -13.68 -13.15
C ASP A 17 -13.91 -15.10 -13.04
N TYR A 18 -13.03 -15.36 -12.06
CA TYR A 18 -12.59 -16.72 -11.78
C TYR A 18 -13.75 -17.57 -11.25
N ARG A 19 -14.04 -18.69 -11.91
CA ARG A 19 -15.05 -19.67 -11.50
C ARG A 19 -14.44 -21.01 -11.12
N SER A 20 -13.51 -21.47 -11.94
CA SER A 20 -12.78 -22.73 -11.73
C SER A 20 -11.53 -22.73 -12.60
N ASP A 21 -10.60 -23.59 -12.30
CA ASP A 21 -9.45 -23.83 -13.15
C ASP A 21 -9.90 -24.38 -14.52
N PRO A 22 -9.47 -23.78 -15.64
CA PRO A 22 -9.94 -24.18 -16.96
C PRO A 22 -9.49 -25.58 -17.38
N ALA A 23 -8.38 -26.09 -16.80
CA ALA A 23 -7.84 -27.40 -17.16
C ALA A 23 -8.46 -28.55 -16.33
N THR A 24 -8.69 -28.30 -15.02
CA THR A 24 -9.10 -29.36 -14.07
C THR A 24 -10.49 -29.16 -13.50
N THR A 25 -11.12 -28.00 -13.74
CA THR A 25 -12.39 -27.56 -13.14
C THR A 25 -12.35 -27.42 -11.62
N ALA A 26 -11.15 -27.38 -11.00
CA ALA A 26 -10.99 -27.15 -9.58
C ALA A 26 -11.56 -25.78 -9.19
N VAL A 27 -12.37 -25.74 -8.13
CA VAL A 27 -12.98 -24.49 -7.61
C VAL A 27 -11.96 -23.65 -6.86
N ALA A 28 -11.14 -24.29 -6.01
CA ALA A 28 -10.02 -23.62 -5.39
C ALA A 28 -8.93 -23.28 -6.43
N VAL A 29 -8.32 -22.10 -6.29
CA VAL A 29 -7.25 -21.66 -7.20
C VAL A 29 -6.05 -22.61 -7.07
N PRO A 30 -5.61 -23.31 -8.14
CA PRO A 30 -4.42 -24.14 -8.08
C PRO A 30 -3.14 -23.33 -7.93
N VAL A 31 -2.11 -23.93 -7.32
CA VAL A 31 -0.76 -23.36 -7.28
C VAL A 31 0.05 -23.92 -8.47
N TYR A 32 0.30 -23.08 -9.47
CA TYR A 32 1.09 -23.46 -10.64
C TYR A 32 2.59 -23.27 -10.37
N ARG A 33 3.23 -24.28 -9.80
CA ARG A 33 4.67 -24.32 -9.52
C ARG A 33 5.47 -24.72 -10.75
N THR A 34 5.61 -23.79 -11.69
CA THR A 34 6.44 -23.98 -12.88
C THR A 34 7.20 -22.70 -13.21
N THR A 35 8.37 -22.84 -13.81
CA THR A 35 9.13 -21.71 -14.33
C THR A 35 8.69 -21.31 -15.74
N SER A 36 8.37 -22.31 -16.59
CA SER A 36 8.19 -22.13 -18.03
C SER A 36 6.93 -22.85 -18.49
N TYR A 37 6.41 -22.41 -19.63
CA TYR A 37 5.24 -22.97 -20.28
C TYR A 37 5.60 -23.41 -21.69
N GLN A 38 5.08 -24.56 -22.14
CA GLN A 38 5.33 -25.07 -23.49
C GLN A 38 4.49 -24.30 -24.49
N PHE A 39 5.12 -23.82 -25.56
CA PHE A 39 4.45 -23.21 -26.69
C PHE A 39 3.77 -24.27 -27.55
N LYS A 40 2.69 -23.88 -28.25
CA LYS A 40 2.00 -24.77 -29.22
C LYS A 40 2.90 -25.06 -30.40
N ASP A 41 3.55 -24.02 -30.92
CA ASP A 41 4.45 -24.04 -32.08
C ASP A 41 5.34 -22.77 -32.04
N THR A 42 6.19 -22.60 -33.05
CA THR A 42 7.12 -21.46 -33.17
C THR A 42 6.41 -20.16 -33.49
N ASP A 43 5.27 -20.18 -34.19
CA ASP A 43 4.48 -18.97 -34.51
C ASP A 43 3.76 -18.44 -33.24
N ASN A 44 3.18 -19.34 -32.46
CA ASN A 44 2.61 -19.00 -31.15
C ASN A 44 3.67 -18.40 -30.23
N ALA A 45 4.88 -19.00 -30.17
CA ALA A 45 5.99 -18.44 -29.42
C ALA A 45 6.32 -17.02 -29.88
N ALA A 46 6.49 -16.79 -31.17
CA ALA A 46 6.80 -15.49 -31.74
C ALA A 46 5.71 -14.44 -31.44
N ASN A 47 4.44 -14.82 -31.53
CA ASN A 47 3.30 -13.95 -31.23
C ASN A 47 3.24 -13.54 -29.77
N LEU A 48 3.50 -14.47 -28.83
CA LEU A 48 3.54 -14.19 -27.40
C LEU A 48 4.69 -13.20 -27.04
N PHE A 49 5.89 -13.41 -27.58
CA PHE A 49 7.01 -12.48 -27.36
C PHE A 49 6.81 -11.12 -28.03
N ALA A 50 6.10 -11.07 -29.15
CA ALA A 50 5.75 -9.83 -29.83
C ALA A 50 4.51 -9.13 -29.24
N LEU A 51 3.93 -9.65 -28.15
CA LEU A 51 2.67 -9.19 -27.53
C LEU A 51 1.47 -9.14 -28.49
N LYS A 52 1.48 -9.96 -29.55
CA LYS A 52 0.34 -10.14 -30.48
C LYS A 52 -0.70 -11.11 -29.94
N GLU A 53 -0.30 -11.98 -29.04
CA GLU A 53 -1.15 -12.87 -28.24
C GLU A 53 -0.82 -12.70 -26.76
N PHE A 54 -1.84 -12.93 -25.90
CA PHE A 54 -1.64 -13.03 -24.46
C PHE A 54 -1.60 -14.49 -24.03
N GLY A 55 -0.64 -14.85 -23.19
CA GLY A 55 -0.50 -16.20 -22.68
C GLY A 55 0.68 -16.35 -21.72
N ASN A 56 0.83 -17.56 -21.20
CA ASN A 56 1.90 -17.85 -20.25
C ASN A 56 3.21 -18.17 -21.01
N ILE A 57 4.29 -17.51 -20.62
CA ILE A 57 5.64 -17.72 -21.17
C ILE A 57 6.56 -18.21 -20.04
N TYR A 58 6.65 -17.43 -18.98
CA TYR A 58 7.60 -17.64 -17.89
C TYR A 58 7.06 -17.02 -16.60
N THR A 59 7.12 -17.76 -15.48
CA THR A 59 6.47 -17.37 -14.20
C THR A 59 6.94 -16.05 -13.65
N ARG A 60 8.17 -15.58 -13.95
CA ARG A 60 8.62 -14.25 -13.55
C ARG A 60 7.73 -13.13 -14.10
N ILE A 61 7.14 -13.32 -15.28
CA ILE A 61 6.34 -12.31 -15.98
C ILE A 61 4.84 -12.54 -15.75
N MET A 62 4.40 -13.81 -15.84
CA MET A 62 2.99 -14.21 -15.68
C MET A 62 2.89 -15.63 -15.14
N ASN A 63 1.90 -15.85 -14.29
CA ASN A 63 1.56 -17.16 -13.73
C ASN A 63 0.06 -17.24 -13.47
N PRO A 64 -0.64 -18.34 -13.77
CA PRO A 64 -2.11 -18.42 -13.60
C PRO A 64 -2.58 -18.20 -12.16
N THR A 65 -1.80 -18.61 -11.15
CA THR A 65 -2.14 -18.34 -9.75
C THR A 65 -2.06 -16.84 -9.45
N ASN A 66 -1.01 -16.16 -9.91
CA ASN A 66 -0.83 -14.72 -9.74
C ASN A 66 -1.91 -13.93 -10.49
N ASP A 67 -2.30 -14.38 -11.69
CA ASP A 67 -3.35 -13.74 -12.49
C ASP A 67 -4.69 -13.63 -11.74
N VAL A 68 -5.07 -14.69 -11.01
CA VAL A 68 -6.29 -14.66 -10.18
C VAL A 68 -6.18 -13.60 -9.07
N LEU A 69 -5.03 -13.55 -8.38
CA LEU A 69 -4.78 -12.53 -7.35
C LEU A 69 -4.84 -11.12 -7.95
N GLU A 70 -4.17 -10.90 -9.06
CA GLU A 70 -4.11 -9.61 -9.75
C GLU A 70 -5.49 -9.11 -10.14
N LYS A 71 -6.31 -9.96 -10.76
CA LYS A 71 -7.68 -9.63 -11.17
C LYS A 71 -8.58 -9.31 -9.98
N ARG A 72 -8.46 -10.06 -8.87
CA ARG A 72 -9.24 -9.80 -7.64
C ARG A 72 -8.84 -8.50 -6.97
N VAL A 73 -7.55 -8.21 -6.86
CA VAL A 73 -7.06 -6.95 -6.26
C VAL A 73 -7.44 -5.76 -7.14
N ALA A 74 -7.28 -5.87 -8.46
CA ALA A 74 -7.74 -4.83 -9.38
C ALA A 74 -9.24 -4.54 -9.21
N ALA A 75 -10.07 -5.57 -9.16
CA ALA A 75 -11.52 -5.43 -8.95
C ALA A 75 -11.86 -4.81 -7.58
N LEU A 76 -11.12 -5.17 -6.52
CA LEU A 76 -11.31 -4.63 -5.17
C LEU A 76 -11.04 -3.13 -5.11
N GLU A 77 -9.95 -2.68 -5.75
CA GLU A 77 -9.59 -1.26 -5.85
C GLU A 77 -10.42 -0.48 -6.92
N GLY A 78 -11.10 -1.20 -7.81
CA GLY A 78 -11.82 -0.59 -8.93
C GLY A 78 -10.91 -0.23 -10.10
N GLY A 79 -9.72 -0.83 -10.20
CA GLY A 79 -8.78 -0.69 -11.29
C GLY A 79 -9.05 -1.64 -12.46
N LEU A 80 -8.35 -1.42 -13.57
CA LEU A 80 -8.47 -2.22 -14.79
C LEU A 80 -7.43 -3.33 -14.89
N ALA A 81 -6.25 -3.14 -14.32
CA ALA A 81 -5.17 -4.14 -14.34
C ALA A 81 -4.35 -4.08 -13.06
N CYS A 82 -3.69 -5.18 -12.74
CA CYS A 82 -2.79 -5.28 -11.60
C CYS A 82 -1.54 -6.07 -11.97
N VAL A 83 -0.42 -5.74 -11.35
CA VAL A 83 0.85 -6.47 -11.46
C VAL A 83 1.33 -6.81 -10.06
N THR A 84 1.47 -8.10 -9.74
CA THR A 84 2.03 -8.55 -8.47
C THR A 84 3.55 -8.61 -8.52
N VAL A 85 4.17 -8.25 -7.39
CA VAL A 85 5.62 -8.23 -7.18
C VAL A 85 5.98 -8.77 -5.80
N GLY A 86 7.25 -9.06 -5.57
CA GLY A 86 7.74 -9.76 -4.38
C GLY A 86 7.56 -9.01 -3.05
N SER A 87 7.29 -7.71 -3.05
CA SER A 87 7.06 -6.92 -1.83
C SER A 87 6.42 -5.57 -2.12
N GLY A 88 5.87 -4.92 -1.08
CA GLY A 88 5.38 -3.54 -1.19
C GLY A 88 6.47 -2.55 -1.59
N GLN A 89 7.71 -2.72 -1.10
CA GLN A 89 8.83 -1.87 -1.52
C GLN A 89 9.19 -2.05 -2.99
N ALA A 90 9.10 -3.26 -3.53
CA ALA A 90 9.25 -3.49 -4.96
C ALA A 90 8.12 -2.79 -5.75
N ALA A 91 6.89 -2.81 -5.23
CA ALA A 91 5.76 -2.11 -5.85
C ALA A 91 5.99 -0.60 -5.91
N SER A 92 6.38 0.04 -4.79
CA SER A 92 6.70 1.48 -4.76
C SER A 92 7.88 1.83 -5.67
N THR A 93 8.93 0.99 -5.68
CA THR A 93 10.09 1.17 -6.57
C THR A 93 9.67 1.11 -8.04
N PHE A 94 8.89 0.08 -8.42
CA PHE A 94 8.43 -0.06 -9.80
C PHE A 94 7.46 1.04 -10.21
N ALA A 95 6.61 1.51 -9.29
CA ALA A 95 5.72 2.63 -9.56
C ALA A 95 6.49 3.89 -9.97
N ILE A 96 7.59 4.19 -9.28
CA ILE A 96 8.44 5.35 -9.59
C ILE A 96 9.29 5.10 -10.85
N LEU A 97 9.96 3.96 -10.97
CA LEU A 97 10.80 3.64 -12.14
C LEU A 97 9.98 3.52 -13.44
N ASN A 98 8.68 3.25 -13.33
CA ASN A 98 7.82 3.18 -14.49
C ASN A 98 7.58 4.56 -15.13
N VAL A 99 7.64 5.62 -14.35
CA VAL A 99 7.38 6.99 -14.80
C VAL A 99 8.62 7.88 -14.82
N CYS A 100 9.63 7.61 -13.98
CA CYS A 100 10.87 8.39 -13.86
C CYS A 100 12.07 7.67 -14.49
N LYS A 101 12.97 8.46 -15.05
CA LYS A 101 14.34 8.07 -15.44
C LYS A 101 15.35 8.96 -14.71
N SER A 102 16.65 8.68 -14.83
CA SER A 102 17.70 9.55 -14.27
C SER A 102 17.57 10.99 -14.80
N GLY A 103 17.61 11.95 -13.90
CA GLY A 103 17.37 13.38 -14.15
C GLY A 103 15.93 13.84 -13.87
N ASP A 104 15.00 12.92 -13.68
CA ASP A 104 13.62 13.23 -13.33
C ASP A 104 13.44 13.40 -11.81
N ASN A 105 12.31 13.99 -11.43
CA ASN A 105 11.86 14.07 -10.05
C ASN A 105 10.39 13.66 -9.92
N PHE A 106 10.00 13.36 -8.67
CA PHE A 106 8.62 13.20 -8.27
C PHE A 106 8.39 13.90 -6.92
N ILE A 107 7.13 14.26 -6.64
CA ILE A 107 6.77 14.93 -5.40
C ILE A 107 6.03 13.95 -4.51
N SER A 108 6.54 13.75 -3.30
CA SER A 108 5.95 12.85 -2.32
C SER A 108 5.42 13.59 -1.11
N SER A 109 4.40 13.04 -0.46
CA SER A 109 4.00 13.48 0.87
C SER A 109 5.16 13.32 1.86
N THR A 110 5.24 14.23 2.85
CA THR A 110 6.12 14.05 4.03
C THR A 110 5.64 12.90 4.92
N ASP A 111 4.35 12.59 4.88
CA ASP A 111 3.72 11.57 5.71
C ASP A 111 3.79 10.21 4.99
N LEU A 112 4.81 9.42 5.30
CA LEU A 112 5.06 8.11 4.70
C LEU A 112 5.59 7.12 5.74
N TYR A 113 5.48 5.85 5.41
CA TYR A 113 6.21 4.78 6.06
C TYR A 113 7.73 5.02 5.99
N GLY A 114 8.45 4.85 7.10
CA GLY A 114 9.88 5.12 7.18
C GLY A 114 10.74 4.40 6.14
N GLY A 115 10.36 3.16 5.76
CA GLY A 115 11.05 2.43 4.68
C GLY A 115 10.88 3.09 3.31
N THR A 116 9.72 3.69 3.04
CA THR A 116 9.46 4.44 1.80
C THR A 116 10.21 5.77 1.80
N VAL A 117 10.29 6.47 2.95
CA VAL A 117 11.14 7.66 3.09
C VAL A 117 12.59 7.33 2.76
N ASN A 118 13.12 6.25 3.34
CA ASN A 118 14.50 5.81 3.09
C ASN A 118 14.73 5.44 1.62
N LEU A 119 13.79 4.72 0.99
CA LEU A 119 13.83 4.38 -0.44
C LEU A 119 13.92 5.65 -1.29
N PHE A 120 13.07 6.63 -1.05
CA PHE A 120 12.96 7.84 -1.86
C PHE A 120 14.09 8.83 -1.61
N THR A 121 14.52 9.01 -0.36
CA THR A 121 15.58 9.95 -0.01
C THR A 121 16.97 9.47 -0.42
N HIS A 122 17.22 8.17 -0.28
CA HIS A 122 18.59 7.65 -0.45
C HIS A 122 18.75 6.77 -1.68
N THR A 123 17.85 5.78 -1.87
CA THR A 123 18.02 4.80 -2.96
C THR A 123 17.65 5.40 -4.31
N SER A 124 16.52 6.09 -4.43
CA SER A 124 16.12 6.77 -5.68
C SER A 124 17.14 7.82 -6.11
N LYS A 125 17.70 8.57 -5.15
CA LYS A 125 18.76 9.55 -5.42
C LYS A 125 20.01 8.92 -6.06
N LYS A 126 20.39 7.70 -5.61
CA LYS A 126 21.50 6.96 -6.24
C LYS A 126 21.21 6.50 -7.67
N MET A 127 19.93 6.40 -8.03
CA MET A 127 19.46 6.11 -9.38
C MET A 127 19.32 7.39 -10.24
N GLY A 128 19.67 8.56 -9.67
CA GLY A 128 19.55 9.85 -10.34
C GLY A 128 18.13 10.42 -10.34
N ILE A 129 17.22 9.90 -9.51
CA ILE A 129 15.83 10.36 -9.37
C ILE A 129 15.68 11.13 -8.07
N GLU A 130 15.23 12.39 -8.16
CA GLU A 130 14.99 13.24 -7.00
C GLU A 130 13.57 13.03 -6.43
N CYS A 131 13.45 12.88 -5.11
CA CYS A 131 12.17 12.98 -4.40
C CYS A 131 12.10 14.34 -3.71
N ARG A 132 11.04 15.11 -3.97
CA ARG A 132 10.71 16.36 -3.30
C ARG A 132 9.54 16.12 -2.36
N TYR A 133 9.66 16.60 -1.11
CA TYR A 133 8.66 16.36 -0.09
C TYR A 133 7.73 17.56 0.08
N ALA A 134 6.42 17.30 0.07
CA ALA A 134 5.36 18.27 0.30
C ALA A 134 4.57 17.91 1.56
N ASP A 135 4.32 18.88 2.43
CA ASP A 135 3.42 18.71 3.58
C ASP A 135 1.97 18.59 3.06
N PRO A 136 1.27 17.46 3.34
CA PRO A 136 -0.08 17.21 2.83
C PRO A 136 -1.17 17.97 3.58
N THR A 137 -0.83 18.79 4.57
CA THR A 137 -1.81 19.64 5.27
C THR A 137 -2.46 20.63 4.31
N ASP A 138 -1.68 21.22 3.40
CA ASP A 138 -2.16 22.03 2.29
C ASP A 138 -1.83 21.37 0.93
N PRO A 139 -2.83 20.93 0.15
CA PRO A 139 -2.61 20.34 -1.17
C PRO A 139 -1.80 21.21 -2.13
N LYS A 140 -1.87 22.54 -2.00
CA LYS A 140 -1.10 23.48 -2.84
C LYS A 140 0.41 23.37 -2.66
N ASN A 141 0.88 22.76 -1.58
CA ASN A 141 2.31 22.50 -1.39
C ASN A 141 2.88 21.57 -2.47
N PHE A 142 2.06 20.66 -3.01
CA PHE A 142 2.45 19.82 -4.15
C PHE A 142 2.64 20.68 -5.41
N GLU A 143 1.72 21.60 -5.70
CA GLU A 143 1.79 22.46 -6.89
C GLU A 143 3.04 23.34 -6.93
N LYS A 144 3.48 23.86 -5.76
CA LYS A 144 4.65 24.73 -5.62
C LYS A 144 5.97 24.06 -5.99
N LEU A 145 6.04 22.73 -5.95
CA LEU A 145 7.27 21.96 -6.19
C LEU A 145 7.38 21.41 -7.62
N ILE A 146 6.36 21.65 -8.46
CA ILE A 146 6.31 21.15 -9.85
C ILE A 146 7.33 21.89 -10.71
N ASP A 147 8.08 21.15 -11.52
CA ASP A 147 8.86 21.64 -12.64
C ASP A 147 8.69 20.76 -13.90
N GLU A 148 9.49 21.02 -14.95
CA GLU A 148 9.43 20.26 -16.20
C GLU A 148 9.85 18.80 -16.07
N ASN A 149 10.61 18.45 -15.04
CA ASN A 149 11.11 17.09 -14.77
C ASN A 149 10.22 16.32 -13.78
N THR A 150 9.15 16.91 -13.25
CA THR A 150 8.24 16.26 -12.34
C THR A 150 7.36 15.23 -13.07
N ARG A 151 7.42 13.95 -12.68
CA ARG A 151 6.74 12.84 -13.37
C ARG A 151 5.53 12.27 -12.62
N ALA A 152 5.52 12.35 -11.28
CA ALA A 152 4.43 11.80 -10.48
C ALA A 152 4.28 12.51 -9.15
N PHE A 153 3.10 12.35 -8.54
CA PHE A 153 2.88 12.55 -7.11
C PHE A 153 2.78 11.18 -6.43
N TYR A 154 3.27 11.08 -5.20
CA TYR A 154 3.20 9.86 -4.39
C TYR A 154 2.73 10.17 -2.97
N ALA A 155 1.81 9.36 -2.42
CA ALA A 155 1.36 9.49 -1.03
C ALA A 155 0.79 8.18 -0.50
N GLU A 156 0.63 8.09 0.83
CA GLU A 156 -0.10 7.04 1.51
C GLU A 156 -1.50 7.53 1.90
N THR A 157 -2.51 6.65 1.74
CA THR A 157 -3.90 6.98 2.10
C THR A 157 -4.05 7.28 3.58
N LEU A 158 -3.44 6.43 4.42
CA LEU A 158 -3.47 6.51 5.87
C LEU A 158 -2.05 6.31 6.42
N PRO A 159 -1.24 7.37 6.39
CA PRO A 159 0.18 7.30 6.73
C PRO A 159 0.40 7.12 8.23
N ASN A 160 1.39 6.34 8.59
CA ASN A 160 1.88 6.18 9.95
C ASN A 160 3.16 7.02 10.13
N PRO A 161 3.34 7.80 11.22
CA PRO A 161 2.61 7.75 12.50
C PRO A 161 1.44 8.72 12.63
N TYR A 162 1.34 9.73 11.77
CA TYR A 162 0.37 10.83 11.92
C TYR A 162 -1.09 10.42 11.75
N LEU A 163 -1.39 9.37 10.96
CA LEU A 163 -2.74 8.91 10.64
C LEU A 163 -3.66 10.03 10.11
N ARG A 164 -3.08 11.01 9.42
CA ARG A 164 -3.78 12.09 8.72
C ARG A 164 -4.18 11.59 7.35
N VAL A 165 -5.46 11.42 7.11
CA VAL A 165 -5.95 10.98 5.79
C VAL A 165 -5.50 11.97 4.71
N PHE A 166 -4.89 11.45 3.65
CA PHE A 166 -4.34 12.25 2.56
C PHE A 166 -5.45 12.95 1.74
N PRO A 167 -5.27 14.18 1.26
CA PRO A 167 -6.25 14.91 0.43
C PRO A 167 -6.22 14.41 -1.02
N ILE A 168 -6.73 13.19 -1.24
CA ILE A 168 -6.56 12.45 -2.51
C ILE A 168 -7.08 13.25 -3.71
N LYS A 169 -8.35 13.67 -3.64
CA LYS A 169 -8.98 14.38 -4.78
C LYS A 169 -8.32 15.70 -5.06
N GLU A 170 -8.00 16.47 -4.04
CA GLU A 170 -7.42 17.80 -4.16
C GLU A 170 -6.05 17.75 -4.85
N VAL A 171 -5.20 16.79 -4.44
CA VAL A 171 -3.87 16.60 -5.05
C VAL A 171 -3.99 15.96 -6.44
N ALA A 172 -4.91 15.01 -6.64
CA ALA A 172 -5.17 14.44 -7.96
C ALA A 172 -5.65 15.49 -8.97
N ASP A 173 -6.51 16.43 -8.53
CA ASP A 173 -6.99 17.53 -9.38
C ASP A 173 -5.85 18.51 -9.76
N ILE A 174 -4.92 18.79 -8.83
CA ILE A 174 -3.69 19.53 -9.14
C ILE A 174 -2.87 18.75 -10.18
N GLY A 175 -2.65 17.46 -9.94
CA GLY A 175 -1.89 16.63 -10.87
C GLY A 175 -2.47 16.64 -12.29
N ARG A 176 -3.80 16.52 -12.44
CA ARG A 176 -4.46 16.56 -13.75
C ARG A 176 -4.24 17.86 -14.53
N LYS A 177 -4.20 19.00 -13.85
CA LYS A 177 -3.92 20.29 -14.51
C LYS A 177 -2.52 20.33 -15.12
N HIS A 178 -1.59 19.58 -14.57
CA HIS A 178 -0.19 19.53 -14.96
C HIS A 178 0.20 18.23 -15.67
N ASN A 179 -0.76 17.35 -16.00
CA ASN A 179 -0.54 16.01 -16.54
C ASN A 179 0.42 15.18 -15.67
N ILE A 180 0.25 15.24 -14.34
CA ILE A 180 1.04 14.48 -13.36
C ILE A 180 0.13 13.45 -12.68
N PRO A 181 0.39 12.14 -12.78
CA PRO A 181 -0.39 11.11 -12.12
C PRO A 181 -0.17 11.13 -10.61
N LEU A 182 -1.23 10.86 -9.84
CA LEU A 182 -1.13 10.57 -8.41
C LEU A 182 -1.04 9.06 -8.21
N ILE A 183 0.02 8.60 -7.56
CA ILE A 183 0.25 7.23 -7.12
C ILE A 183 -0.05 7.15 -5.62
N MET A 184 -0.97 6.27 -5.23
CA MET A 184 -1.39 6.13 -3.83
C MET A 184 -1.00 4.78 -3.26
N ASP A 185 -0.29 4.77 -2.15
CA ASP A 185 -0.13 3.56 -1.34
C ASP A 185 -1.36 3.42 -0.42
N ASN A 186 -2.16 2.37 -0.68
CA ASN A 186 -3.39 2.09 0.06
C ASN A 186 -3.22 0.92 1.05
N THR A 187 -2.00 0.58 1.40
CA THR A 187 -1.67 -0.56 2.26
C THR A 187 -2.39 -0.54 3.60
N ALA A 188 -2.53 0.62 4.24
CA ALA A 188 -3.15 0.75 5.56
C ALA A 188 -4.68 0.93 5.52
N ALA A 189 -5.28 1.11 4.34
CA ALA A 189 -6.70 1.39 4.18
C ALA A 189 -7.39 0.55 3.08
N PRO A 190 -6.99 -0.73 2.82
CA PRO A 190 -7.69 -1.52 1.81
C PRO A 190 -9.16 -1.66 2.20
N VAL A 191 -10.05 -1.79 1.19
CA VAL A 191 -11.50 -1.92 1.37
C VAL A 191 -12.19 -0.64 1.87
N ILE A 192 -11.61 0.07 2.84
CA ILE A 192 -12.21 1.27 3.44
C ILE A 192 -11.92 2.55 2.67
N CYS A 193 -10.94 2.54 1.77
CA CYS A 193 -10.68 3.62 0.82
C CYS A 193 -10.41 3.03 -0.57
N LYS A 194 -10.89 3.72 -1.61
CA LYS A 194 -10.61 3.42 -3.01
C LYS A 194 -10.03 4.66 -3.68
N PRO A 195 -8.71 4.86 -3.63
CA PRO A 195 -8.07 6.07 -4.16
C PRO A 195 -8.36 6.35 -5.63
N LEU A 196 -8.56 5.31 -6.45
CA LEU A 196 -8.91 5.44 -7.87
C LEU A 196 -10.23 6.18 -8.10
N GLU A 197 -11.24 5.96 -7.23
CA GLU A 197 -12.53 6.67 -7.28
C GLU A 197 -12.38 8.18 -6.97
N HIS A 198 -11.27 8.57 -6.35
CA HIS A 198 -10.96 9.94 -5.97
C HIS A 198 -9.90 10.60 -6.88
N GLY A 199 -9.51 9.93 -7.96
CA GLY A 199 -8.67 10.50 -9.00
C GLY A 199 -7.21 10.07 -8.99
N ALA A 200 -6.78 9.18 -8.10
CA ALA A 200 -5.50 8.52 -8.23
C ALA A 200 -5.41 7.77 -9.57
N ALA A 201 -4.24 7.76 -10.18
CA ALA A 201 -3.99 7.01 -11.42
C ALA A 201 -3.58 5.57 -11.15
N VAL A 202 -2.80 5.39 -10.10
CA VAL A 202 -2.21 4.10 -9.70
C VAL A 202 -2.37 3.90 -8.20
N VAL A 203 -2.64 2.67 -7.79
CA VAL A 203 -2.61 2.27 -6.38
C VAL A 203 -1.53 1.21 -6.18
N VAL A 204 -0.71 1.35 -5.14
CA VAL A 204 0.22 0.32 -4.69
C VAL A 204 -0.23 -0.27 -3.37
N HIS A 205 0.12 -1.53 -3.15
CA HIS A 205 -0.09 -2.22 -1.88
C HIS A 205 1.14 -3.03 -1.47
N SER A 206 1.42 -3.03 -0.20
CA SER A 206 2.05 -4.17 0.44
C SER A 206 0.98 -5.22 0.76
N LEU A 207 0.88 -6.24 -0.10
CA LEU A 207 -0.06 -7.36 0.10
C LEU A 207 0.24 -8.17 1.38
N THR A 208 1.45 -8.00 1.92
CA THR A 208 1.94 -8.56 3.18
C THR A 208 1.06 -8.17 4.38
N LYS A 209 0.42 -6.99 4.31
CA LYS A 209 -0.27 -6.35 5.44
C LYS A 209 -1.75 -6.81 5.51
N PHE A 210 -2.68 -5.89 5.61
CA PHE A 210 -4.11 -6.19 5.78
C PHE A 210 -4.72 -7.15 4.73
N ILE A 211 -4.25 -7.12 3.48
CA ILE A 211 -4.78 -8.02 2.44
C ILE A 211 -4.39 -9.45 2.74
N GLY A 212 -3.11 -9.77 2.94
CA GLY A 212 -2.67 -11.09 3.38
C GLY A 212 -3.13 -11.43 4.80
N GLY A 213 -2.94 -10.50 5.73
CA GLY A 213 -3.56 -10.44 7.05
C GLY A 213 -3.13 -11.48 8.09
N HIS A 214 -2.18 -12.36 7.79
CA HIS A 214 -1.82 -13.48 8.68
C HIS A 214 -0.31 -13.52 9.03
N GLY A 215 0.49 -12.59 8.50
CA GLY A 215 1.94 -12.56 8.74
C GLY A 215 2.71 -13.74 8.15
N THR A 216 2.15 -14.45 7.18
CA THR A 216 2.71 -15.69 6.62
C THR A 216 3.47 -15.49 5.32
N VAL A 217 3.14 -14.44 4.55
CA VAL A 217 3.67 -14.22 3.20
C VAL A 217 4.04 -12.76 2.96
N ILE A 218 5.01 -12.54 2.10
CA ILE A 218 5.40 -11.22 1.64
C ILE A 218 5.00 -11.07 0.18
N GLY A 219 4.41 -9.92 -0.16
CA GLY A 219 4.04 -9.58 -1.53
C GLY A 219 3.71 -8.10 -1.67
N GLY A 220 3.64 -7.64 -2.90
CA GLY A 220 3.19 -6.30 -3.27
C GLY A 220 2.47 -6.31 -4.59
N CYS A 221 1.82 -5.20 -4.92
CA CYS A 221 1.23 -5.03 -6.24
C CYS A 221 1.09 -3.56 -6.64
N LEU A 222 0.92 -3.36 -7.95
CA LEU A 222 0.56 -2.09 -8.57
C LEU A 222 -0.77 -2.29 -9.29
N VAL A 223 -1.74 -1.42 -9.02
CA VAL A 223 -3.06 -1.42 -9.68
C VAL A 223 -3.15 -0.20 -10.57
N ASP A 224 -3.36 -0.43 -11.85
CA ASP A 224 -3.59 0.62 -12.85
C ASP A 224 -5.08 0.94 -12.92
N GLY A 225 -5.42 2.21 -12.68
CA GLY A 225 -6.81 2.67 -12.72
C GLY A 225 -7.37 2.78 -14.14
N GLY A 226 -6.53 2.88 -15.15
CA GLY A 226 -6.92 3.12 -16.54
C GLY A 226 -7.53 4.51 -16.79
N ASN A 227 -7.44 5.39 -15.80
CA ASN A 227 -8.12 6.69 -15.75
C ASN A 227 -7.18 7.89 -15.98
N PHE A 228 -5.92 7.65 -16.31
CA PHE A 228 -4.91 8.65 -16.60
C PHE A 228 -4.46 8.55 -18.07
N ASP A 229 -4.48 9.67 -18.78
CA ASP A 229 -4.01 9.73 -20.17
C ASP A 229 -2.50 9.93 -20.22
N TRP A 230 -1.76 8.84 -20.43
CA TRP A 230 -0.31 8.84 -20.55
C TRP A 230 0.21 9.55 -21.80
N THR A 231 -0.67 9.84 -22.79
CA THR A 231 -0.30 10.45 -24.06
C THR A 231 -0.59 11.96 -24.12
N ALA A 232 -1.29 12.51 -23.12
CA ALA A 232 -1.67 13.92 -23.08
C ALA A 232 -0.48 14.89 -23.04
N ASP A 233 0.65 14.47 -22.44
CA ASP A 233 1.90 15.24 -22.44
C ASP A 233 3.09 14.28 -22.69
N PRO A 234 3.46 14.04 -23.96
CA PRO A 234 4.55 13.14 -24.32
C PRO A 234 5.91 13.54 -23.74
N LYS A 235 6.15 14.83 -23.51
CA LYS A 235 7.41 15.31 -22.92
C LYS A 235 7.49 14.98 -21.44
N ARG A 236 6.35 15.01 -20.75
CA ARG A 236 6.26 14.68 -19.33
C ARG A 236 6.32 13.16 -19.11
N HIS A 237 5.82 12.36 -20.06
CA HIS A 237 5.75 10.90 -19.95
C HIS A 237 6.52 10.20 -21.08
N PRO A 238 7.84 10.44 -21.22
CA PRO A 238 8.63 9.86 -22.31
C PRO A 238 8.62 8.34 -22.30
N ASN A 239 8.59 7.70 -21.14
CA ASN A 239 8.55 6.23 -21.01
C ASN A 239 7.32 5.57 -21.67
N PHE A 240 6.25 6.33 -21.94
CA PHE A 240 5.03 5.85 -22.60
C PHE A 240 4.90 6.35 -24.04
N ASN A 241 5.70 7.35 -24.45
CA ASN A 241 5.55 8.05 -25.72
C ASN A 241 6.78 7.99 -26.62
N GLU A 242 7.94 7.56 -26.09
CA GLU A 242 9.14 7.30 -26.89
C GLU A 242 9.16 5.81 -27.32
N PRO A 243 9.72 5.50 -28.52
CA PRO A 243 9.88 4.12 -28.97
C PRO A 243 10.76 3.31 -28.02
N ASP A 244 10.27 2.16 -27.56
CA ASP A 244 11.02 1.24 -26.70
C ASP A 244 11.86 0.29 -27.56
N ALA A 245 13.17 0.44 -27.53
CA ALA A 245 14.09 -0.38 -28.29
C ALA A 245 14.04 -1.87 -27.91
N SER A 246 13.68 -2.19 -26.65
CA SER A 246 13.56 -3.59 -26.18
C SER A 246 12.33 -4.31 -26.73
N TYR A 247 11.39 -3.56 -27.32
CA TYR A 247 10.18 -4.07 -27.96
C TYR A 247 10.01 -3.58 -29.40
N GLY A 248 11.10 -3.52 -30.17
CA GLY A 248 11.06 -3.19 -31.59
C GLY A 248 10.51 -1.79 -31.89
N GLY A 249 10.64 -0.86 -30.97
CA GLY A 249 10.17 0.52 -31.14
C GLY A 249 8.71 0.74 -30.72
N ALA A 250 8.10 -0.15 -29.92
CA ALA A 250 6.76 0.03 -29.42
C ALA A 250 6.62 1.31 -28.59
N VAL A 251 5.57 2.10 -28.84
CA VAL A 251 5.15 3.26 -28.04
C VAL A 251 4.01 2.79 -27.15
N TRP A 252 4.28 2.66 -25.84
CA TRP A 252 3.37 1.97 -24.91
C TRP A 252 2.01 2.65 -24.77
N GLY A 253 1.98 3.98 -24.81
CA GLY A 253 0.73 4.75 -24.76
C GLY A 253 -0.18 4.54 -25.96
N GLU A 254 0.36 4.11 -27.10
CA GLU A 254 -0.39 3.84 -28.34
C GLU A 254 -0.71 2.35 -28.50
N VAL A 255 0.32 1.48 -28.35
CA VAL A 255 0.21 0.04 -28.62
C VAL A 255 -0.72 -0.65 -27.63
N VAL A 256 -0.62 -0.32 -26.34
CA VAL A 256 -1.39 -1.02 -25.30
C VAL A 256 -2.89 -0.83 -25.43
N PRO A 257 -3.43 0.40 -25.59
CA PRO A 257 -4.87 0.57 -25.83
C PRO A 257 -5.37 -0.13 -27.08
N GLN A 258 -4.56 -0.22 -28.15
CA GLN A 258 -4.91 -0.93 -29.38
C GLN A 258 -5.00 -2.44 -29.16
N LEU A 259 -4.08 -3.01 -28.37
CA LEU A 259 -4.03 -4.45 -28.10
C LEU A 259 -5.07 -4.93 -27.10
N THR A 260 -5.33 -4.12 -26.06
CA THR A 260 -6.16 -4.52 -24.91
C THR A 260 -7.57 -3.96 -24.95
N GLY A 261 -7.82 -2.94 -25.76
CA GLY A 261 -9.06 -2.16 -25.73
C GLY A 261 -9.21 -1.29 -24.47
N ALA A 262 -8.14 -1.16 -23.66
CA ALA A 262 -8.15 -0.43 -22.38
C ALA A 262 -6.86 0.36 -22.19
N ASN A 263 -6.96 1.46 -21.44
CA ASN A 263 -5.79 2.29 -21.09
C ASN A 263 -5.07 1.72 -19.88
N VAL A 264 -4.33 0.63 -20.10
CA VAL A 264 -3.54 -0.07 -19.05
C VAL A 264 -2.04 -0.08 -19.35
N ALA A 265 -1.57 0.97 -20.03
CA ALA A 265 -0.17 1.09 -20.45
C ALA A 265 0.79 1.05 -19.25
N PHE A 266 0.39 1.61 -18.10
CA PHE A 266 1.21 1.59 -16.88
C PHE A 266 1.44 0.15 -16.39
N ALA A 267 0.39 -0.66 -16.27
CA ALA A 267 0.50 -2.04 -15.80
C ALA A 267 1.26 -2.93 -16.80
N VAL A 268 0.97 -2.79 -18.11
CA VAL A 268 1.65 -3.58 -19.12
C VAL A 268 3.14 -3.28 -19.14
N ARG A 269 3.53 -1.99 -19.17
CA ARG A 269 4.95 -1.61 -19.16
C ARG A 269 5.65 -2.05 -17.88
N ALA A 270 5.02 -1.89 -16.73
CA ALA A 270 5.57 -2.37 -15.45
C ALA A 270 5.87 -3.88 -15.49
N ARG A 271 5.00 -4.68 -16.11
CA ARG A 271 5.16 -6.13 -16.26
C ARG A 271 6.27 -6.49 -17.24
N VAL A 272 6.19 -5.96 -18.46
CA VAL A 272 7.04 -6.44 -19.57
C VAL A 272 8.40 -5.76 -19.63
N CYS A 273 8.57 -4.59 -19.02
CA CYS A 273 9.87 -3.92 -18.90
C CYS A 273 10.48 -4.13 -17.50
N LEU A 274 9.81 -3.65 -16.44
CA LEU A 274 10.43 -3.64 -15.11
C LEU A 274 10.46 -5.02 -14.45
N LEU A 275 9.32 -5.70 -14.38
CA LEU A 275 9.23 -7.04 -13.76
C LEU A 275 10.08 -8.06 -14.53
N ARG A 276 10.03 -8.01 -15.86
CA ARG A 276 10.85 -8.88 -16.72
C ARG A 276 12.35 -8.67 -16.47
N ASP A 277 12.80 -7.43 -16.45
CA ASP A 277 14.23 -7.10 -16.50
C ASP A 277 14.86 -6.99 -15.11
N LEU A 278 14.18 -6.39 -14.14
CA LEU A 278 14.68 -6.21 -12.77
C LEU A 278 14.36 -7.40 -11.87
N GLY A 279 13.34 -8.22 -12.21
CA GLY A 279 12.93 -9.34 -11.39
C GLY A 279 11.98 -8.94 -10.26
N ALA A 280 12.16 -9.52 -9.07
CA ALA A 280 11.27 -9.41 -7.92
C ALA A 280 9.82 -9.91 -8.16
N PRO A 281 9.62 -11.06 -8.85
CA PRO A 281 8.31 -11.64 -9.05
C PRO A 281 7.74 -12.15 -7.73
N LEU A 282 6.42 -12.14 -7.60
CA LEU A 282 5.73 -12.83 -6.53
C LEU A 282 5.72 -14.34 -6.82
N ALA A 283 6.17 -15.17 -5.87
CA ALA A 283 6.08 -16.61 -6.00
C ALA A 283 4.62 -17.08 -5.99
N PRO A 284 4.22 -18.09 -6.81
CA PRO A 284 2.85 -18.60 -6.84
C PRO A 284 2.33 -19.10 -5.49
N ASP A 285 3.19 -19.67 -4.66
CA ASP A 285 2.84 -20.05 -3.28
C ASP A 285 2.45 -18.86 -2.42
N ASN A 286 3.20 -17.74 -2.53
CA ASN A 286 2.87 -16.52 -1.83
C ASN A 286 1.59 -15.91 -2.39
N ALA A 287 1.40 -15.93 -3.71
CA ALA A 287 0.16 -15.47 -4.33
C ALA A 287 -1.05 -16.25 -3.80
N TRP A 288 -0.94 -17.57 -3.71
CA TRP A 288 -1.99 -18.42 -3.14
C TRP A 288 -2.27 -18.09 -1.67
N GLY A 289 -1.24 -17.94 -0.84
CA GLY A 289 -1.40 -17.52 0.55
C GLY A 289 -2.07 -16.15 0.69
N ILE A 290 -1.76 -15.21 -0.20
CA ILE A 290 -2.42 -13.89 -0.23
C ILE A 290 -3.87 -13.99 -0.69
N ILE A 291 -4.20 -14.88 -1.66
CA ILE A 291 -5.59 -15.14 -2.07
C ILE A 291 -6.42 -15.60 -0.87
N GLN A 292 -5.92 -16.52 -0.05
CA GLN A 292 -6.62 -16.98 1.17
C GLN A 292 -6.89 -15.81 2.13
N GLY A 293 -5.92 -14.92 2.32
CA GLY A 293 -6.12 -13.72 3.13
C GLY A 293 -7.11 -12.72 2.51
N LEU A 294 -7.00 -12.50 1.20
CA LEU A 294 -7.86 -11.58 0.45
C LEU A 294 -9.35 -11.96 0.55
N GLU A 295 -9.67 -13.25 0.47
CA GLU A 295 -11.06 -13.77 0.52
C GLU A 295 -11.81 -13.33 1.78
N THR A 296 -11.09 -13.10 2.89
CA THR A 296 -11.68 -12.62 4.15
C THR A 296 -11.29 -11.18 4.50
N ALA A 297 -10.53 -10.49 3.66
CA ALA A 297 -10.03 -9.15 3.95
C ALA A 297 -11.15 -8.14 4.29
N PRO A 298 -12.30 -8.09 3.59
CA PRO A 298 -13.38 -7.18 3.94
C PRO A 298 -13.99 -7.44 5.32
N LEU A 299 -14.13 -8.71 5.71
CA LEU A 299 -14.63 -9.09 7.04
C LEU A 299 -13.63 -8.70 8.12
N ARG A 300 -12.34 -8.98 7.89
CA ARG A 300 -11.28 -8.60 8.83
C ARG A 300 -11.17 -7.08 8.98
N MET A 301 -11.18 -6.33 7.88
CA MET A 301 -11.12 -4.86 7.93
C MET A 301 -12.26 -4.26 8.74
N LYS A 302 -13.49 -4.77 8.58
CA LYS A 302 -14.65 -4.36 9.39
C LYS A 302 -14.40 -4.60 10.88
N GLN A 303 -13.89 -5.78 11.25
CA GLN A 303 -13.60 -6.12 12.65
C GLN A 303 -12.44 -5.32 13.20
N HIS A 304 -11.35 -5.17 12.43
CA HIS A 304 -10.20 -4.33 12.78
C HIS A 304 -10.63 -2.89 13.12
N CYS A 305 -11.43 -2.26 12.26
CA CYS A 305 -11.90 -0.89 12.49
C CYS A 305 -12.79 -0.80 13.72
N ALA A 306 -13.73 -1.73 13.89
CA ALA A 306 -14.62 -1.74 15.05
C ALA A 306 -13.85 -1.91 16.38
N ASN A 307 -12.84 -2.77 16.39
CA ASN A 307 -11.98 -2.96 17.55
C ASN A 307 -11.11 -1.71 17.83
N ALA A 308 -10.56 -1.10 16.78
CA ALA A 308 -9.76 0.11 16.91
C ALA A 308 -10.58 1.27 17.51
N GLU A 309 -11.82 1.46 17.07
CA GLU A 309 -12.71 2.50 17.61
C GLU A 309 -12.98 2.28 19.11
N LYS A 310 -13.27 1.04 19.53
CA LYS A 310 -13.46 0.71 20.97
C LYS A 310 -12.17 0.92 21.77
N ALA A 311 -11.01 0.54 21.23
CA ALA A 311 -9.71 0.77 21.86
C ALA A 311 -9.43 2.28 22.01
N VAL A 312 -9.73 3.08 20.98
CA VAL A 312 -9.60 4.55 21.00
C VAL A 312 -10.47 5.17 22.09
N ASP A 313 -11.73 4.74 22.21
CA ASP A 313 -12.66 5.25 23.22
C ASP A 313 -12.21 4.95 24.66
N PHE A 314 -11.58 3.79 24.87
CA PHE A 314 -10.94 3.44 26.13
C PHE A 314 -9.67 4.29 26.38
N LEU A 315 -8.76 4.33 25.42
CA LEU A 315 -7.46 4.99 25.54
C LEU A 315 -7.57 6.49 25.81
N LYS A 316 -8.56 7.17 25.22
CA LYS A 316 -8.84 8.60 25.45
C LYS A 316 -9.17 8.92 26.91
N LYS A 317 -9.67 7.95 27.67
CA LYS A 317 -10.10 8.13 29.07
C LYS A 317 -9.05 7.64 30.07
N HIS A 318 -8.02 6.94 29.59
CA HIS A 318 -7.05 6.30 30.46
C HIS A 318 -6.04 7.31 31.03
N LYS A 319 -5.88 7.35 32.37
CA LYS A 319 -5.05 8.35 33.09
C LYS A 319 -3.57 8.41 32.68
N ASN A 320 -3.00 7.28 32.20
CA ASN A 320 -1.60 7.15 31.81
C ASN A 320 -1.39 7.39 30.29
N VAL A 321 -2.43 7.73 29.54
CA VAL A 321 -2.36 8.17 28.15
C VAL A 321 -2.41 9.69 28.11
N GLU A 322 -1.46 10.30 27.41
CA GLU A 322 -1.39 11.75 27.24
C GLU A 322 -2.19 12.18 26.01
N ARG A 323 -2.03 11.45 24.90
CA ARG A 323 -2.70 11.74 23.64
C ARG A 323 -2.99 10.44 22.88
N VAL A 324 -4.09 10.42 22.15
CA VAL A 324 -4.42 9.38 21.18
C VAL A 324 -4.41 10.00 19.79
N ILE A 325 -3.77 9.34 18.84
CA ILE A 325 -3.69 9.73 17.42
C ILE A 325 -4.51 8.72 16.62
N TYR A 326 -5.56 9.22 15.96
CA TYR A 326 -6.46 8.39 15.14
C TYR A 326 -7.16 9.29 14.12
N PRO A 327 -7.57 8.79 12.94
CA PRO A 327 -8.11 9.64 11.87
C PRO A 327 -9.27 10.56 12.26
N THR A 328 -10.14 10.09 13.15
CA THR A 328 -11.31 10.86 13.60
C THR A 328 -11.02 11.88 14.70
N LEU A 329 -9.81 11.90 15.25
CA LEU A 329 -9.40 12.78 16.34
C LEU A 329 -8.61 14.01 15.86
N HIS A 330 -8.36 14.12 14.56
CA HIS A 330 -7.83 15.34 13.97
C HIS A 330 -8.90 16.43 13.91
N GLU A 331 -8.47 17.68 13.71
CA GLU A 331 -9.33 18.86 13.66
C GLU A 331 -9.37 19.47 12.25
N GLY A 332 -10.32 20.38 12.02
CA GLY A 332 -10.45 21.15 10.79
C GLY A 332 -10.62 20.30 9.52
N GLU A 333 -9.96 20.68 8.45
CA GLU A 333 -10.03 20.01 7.15
C GLU A 333 -9.48 18.58 7.20
N ILE A 334 -8.50 18.28 8.06
CA ILE A 334 -7.95 16.94 8.20
C ILE A 334 -9.01 15.97 8.73
N ALA A 335 -9.83 16.38 9.70
CA ALA A 335 -10.94 15.59 10.20
C ALA A 335 -12.02 15.31 9.11
N ASN A 336 -12.26 16.28 8.23
CA ASN A 336 -13.20 16.11 7.12
C ASN A 336 -12.74 15.06 6.11
N ARG A 337 -11.42 14.89 5.93
CA ARG A 337 -10.86 13.91 4.98
C ARG A 337 -11.22 12.47 5.36
N SER A 338 -11.23 12.12 6.66
CA SER A 338 -11.65 10.79 7.09
C SER A 338 -13.10 10.50 6.68
N LYS A 339 -14.02 11.43 6.89
CA LYS A 339 -15.42 11.31 6.50
C LYS A 339 -15.60 11.25 4.97
N LYS A 340 -14.76 11.97 4.23
CA LYS A 340 -14.80 12.06 2.77
C LYS A 340 -14.30 10.79 2.10
N TYR A 341 -13.16 10.25 2.55
CA TYR A 341 -12.43 9.20 1.85
C TYR A 341 -12.59 7.82 2.47
N LEU A 342 -12.77 7.71 3.78
CA LEU A 342 -12.90 6.41 4.44
C LEU A 342 -14.37 5.98 4.52
N LYS A 343 -14.64 4.73 4.17
CA LYS A 343 -15.98 4.14 4.17
C LYS A 343 -15.98 2.82 4.95
N GLY A 344 -16.91 2.68 5.88
CA GLY A 344 -17.04 1.44 6.66
C GLY A 344 -16.05 1.28 7.81
N GLY A 345 -15.27 2.33 8.13
CA GLY A 345 -14.33 2.37 9.25
C GLY A 345 -13.24 3.39 9.06
N ASN A 346 -12.41 3.60 10.10
CA ASN A 346 -11.36 4.63 10.12
C ASN A 346 -9.95 4.04 10.21
N GLY A 347 -9.78 2.76 9.85
CA GLY A 347 -8.50 2.04 9.95
C GLY A 347 -8.27 1.39 11.30
N ALA A 348 -7.20 0.63 11.38
CA ALA A 348 -6.85 -0.18 12.56
C ALA A 348 -5.51 0.23 13.22
N LEU A 349 -4.88 1.26 12.71
CA LEU A 349 -3.69 1.84 13.34
C LEU A 349 -4.10 2.90 14.35
N VAL A 350 -3.52 2.83 15.54
CA VAL A 350 -3.75 3.80 16.63
C VAL A 350 -2.38 4.21 17.16
N GLY A 351 -2.12 5.51 17.22
CA GLY A 351 -0.98 6.08 17.93
C GLY A 351 -1.40 6.47 19.35
N ILE A 352 -0.56 6.20 20.33
CA ILE A 352 -0.74 6.73 21.68
C ILE A 352 0.55 7.37 22.18
N GLU A 353 0.43 8.39 23.01
CA GLU A 353 1.53 8.91 23.80
C GLU A 353 1.33 8.48 25.25
N VAL A 354 2.26 7.66 25.73
CA VAL A 354 2.24 7.17 27.12
C VAL A 354 2.92 8.21 28.02
N LYS A 355 2.26 8.60 29.10
CA LYS A 355 2.83 9.53 30.08
C LYS A 355 4.09 8.96 30.74
N GLY A 356 5.16 9.74 30.77
CA GLY A 356 6.46 9.31 31.30
C GLY A 356 7.53 9.02 30.25
N GLY A 357 7.25 9.35 28.98
CA GLY A 357 8.23 9.34 27.89
C GLY A 357 8.75 7.96 27.55
N VAL A 358 10.03 7.88 27.12
CA VAL A 358 10.67 6.67 26.61
C VAL A 358 10.56 5.48 27.57
N GLU A 359 10.86 5.69 28.85
CA GLU A 359 10.87 4.59 29.83
C GLU A 359 9.46 4.03 30.11
N ALA A 360 8.44 4.91 30.10
CA ALA A 360 7.06 4.46 30.23
C ALA A 360 6.60 3.70 28.98
N GLY A 361 6.98 4.17 27.78
CA GLY A 361 6.71 3.48 26.52
C GLY A 361 7.33 2.08 26.47
N LYS A 362 8.58 1.92 26.89
CA LYS A 362 9.23 0.62 27.00
C LYS A 362 8.51 -0.31 27.97
N LYS A 363 8.23 0.16 29.21
CA LYS A 363 7.51 -0.62 30.21
C LYS A 363 6.12 -1.03 29.74
N PHE A 364 5.43 -0.16 29.02
CA PHE A 364 4.15 -0.48 28.43
C PHE A 364 4.26 -1.64 27.43
N ILE A 365 5.21 -1.58 26.49
CA ILE A 365 5.43 -2.64 25.51
C ILE A 365 5.79 -3.98 26.19
N GLU A 366 6.70 -3.94 27.19
CA GLU A 366 7.15 -5.12 27.92
C GLU A 366 6.06 -5.75 28.79
N ALA A 367 5.07 -4.96 29.20
CA ALA A 367 3.95 -5.42 30.02
C ALA A 367 2.80 -6.04 29.20
N LEU A 368 2.75 -5.82 27.90
CA LEU A 368 1.73 -6.44 27.02
C LEU A 368 1.87 -7.95 27.02
N LYS A 369 0.74 -8.66 27.10
CA LYS A 369 0.67 -10.12 27.16
C LYS A 369 0.06 -10.75 25.91
N MET A 370 -0.90 -10.06 25.29
CA MET A 370 -1.59 -10.52 24.09
C MET A 370 -1.03 -9.85 22.82
N PHE A 371 -0.70 -8.56 22.88
CA PHE A 371 -0.10 -7.86 21.76
C PHE A 371 1.31 -8.37 21.46
N TYR A 372 1.60 -8.65 20.20
CA TYR A 372 2.94 -9.00 19.77
C TYR A 372 3.79 -7.74 19.58
N HIS A 373 4.98 -7.73 20.19
CA HIS A 373 5.98 -6.67 19.99
C HIS A 373 6.74 -6.94 18.68
N VAL A 374 6.27 -6.33 17.58
CA VAL A 374 6.83 -6.59 16.25
C VAL A 374 6.65 -5.38 15.32
N ALA A 375 7.63 -5.16 14.45
CA ALA A 375 7.61 -4.09 13.44
C ALA A 375 6.74 -4.46 12.23
N ASN A 376 5.46 -4.75 12.45
CA ASN A 376 4.48 -5.06 11.40
C ASN A 376 3.16 -4.33 11.65
N ILE A 377 2.23 -4.40 10.69
CA ILE A 377 0.87 -3.89 10.77
C ILE A 377 -0.09 -4.84 10.01
N GLY A 378 -1.38 -4.77 10.31
CA GLY A 378 -2.40 -5.44 9.51
C GLY A 378 -2.44 -6.96 9.64
N ASP A 379 -1.86 -7.50 10.69
CA ASP A 379 -2.03 -8.90 11.08
C ASP A 379 -3.38 -9.09 11.78
N ALA A 380 -3.98 -10.25 11.67
CA ALA A 380 -5.18 -10.63 12.43
C ALA A 380 -4.98 -10.49 13.95
N ARG A 381 -3.75 -10.66 14.42
CA ARG A 381 -3.34 -10.43 15.80
C ARG A 381 -3.00 -8.98 16.05
N SER A 382 -3.25 -8.50 17.26
CA SER A 382 -2.86 -7.17 17.73
C SER A 382 -1.34 -7.06 17.88
N LEU A 383 -0.77 -5.97 17.36
CA LEU A 383 0.66 -5.70 17.36
C LEU A 383 0.95 -4.35 17.99
N ALA A 384 2.10 -4.22 18.66
CA ALA A 384 2.57 -2.97 19.24
C ALA A 384 4.06 -2.76 18.99
N ILE A 385 4.47 -1.50 18.85
CA ILE A 385 5.87 -1.11 18.75
C ILE A 385 6.10 0.28 19.33
N HIS A 386 7.26 0.49 19.92
CA HIS A 386 7.75 1.78 20.38
C HIS A 386 8.78 2.32 19.38
N PRO A 387 8.42 3.15 18.41
CA PRO A 387 9.28 3.53 17.30
C PRO A 387 10.59 4.20 17.70
N ALA A 388 10.56 5.07 18.71
CA ALA A 388 11.76 5.79 19.17
C ALA A 388 12.91 4.86 19.61
N THR A 389 12.59 3.66 20.09
CA THR A 389 13.62 2.68 20.52
C THR A 389 13.84 1.53 19.53
N THR A 390 13.15 1.52 18.41
CA THR A 390 13.19 0.42 17.43
C THR A 390 13.34 0.93 16.00
N THR A 391 12.25 1.15 15.29
CA THR A 391 12.25 1.48 13.86
C THR A 391 12.85 2.86 13.51
N HIS A 392 12.97 3.76 14.49
CA HIS A 392 13.51 5.11 14.34
C HIS A 392 14.69 5.39 15.30
N SER A 393 15.28 4.35 15.89
CA SER A 393 16.34 4.48 16.90
C SER A 393 17.63 5.13 16.38
N GLN A 394 17.81 5.20 15.05
CA GLN A 394 18.95 5.87 14.42
C GLN A 394 18.74 7.39 14.23
N LEU A 395 17.53 7.92 14.46
CA LEU A 395 17.22 9.34 14.30
C LEU A 395 17.60 10.13 15.55
N THR A 396 18.01 11.38 15.36
CA THR A 396 18.18 12.32 16.46
C THR A 396 16.84 12.69 17.10
N PRO A 397 16.80 13.25 18.33
CA PRO A 397 15.57 13.70 18.95
C PRO A 397 14.77 14.69 18.09
N GLU A 398 15.44 15.59 17.38
CA GLU A 398 14.84 16.58 16.49
C GLU A 398 14.22 15.90 15.26
N GLU A 399 14.93 14.94 14.67
CA GLU A 399 14.42 14.15 13.54
C GLU A 399 13.24 13.26 13.93
N LEU A 400 13.25 12.69 15.14
CA LEU A 400 12.13 11.93 15.68
C LEU A 400 10.87 12.80 15.77
N LEU A 401 10.99 14.00 16.35
CA LEU A 401 9.88 14.95 16.45
C LEU A 401 9.37 15.39 15.09
N ALA A 402 10.27 15.66 14.16
CA ALA A 402 9.91 15.99 12.76
C ALA A 402 9.17 14.84 12.06
N ALA A 403 9.53 13.59 12.39
CA ALA A 403 8.83 12.40 11.92
C ALA A 403 7.52 12.09 12.68
N GLY A 404 7.11 12.94 13.66
CA GLY A 404 5.91 12.74 14.46
C GLY A 404 6.05 11.67 15.56
N VAL A 405 7.28 11.30 15.90
CA VAL A 405 7.58 10.29 16.91
C VAL A 405 8.06 10.99 18.18
N THR A 406 7.15 11.18 19.13
CA THR A 406 7.52 11.70 20.46
C THR A 406 8.17 10.61 21.33
N PRO A 407 8.87 10.96 22.42
CA PRO A 407 9.51 9.97 23.30
C PRO A 407 8.59 8.89 23.88
N GLY A 408 7.33 9.23 24.12
CA GLY A 408 6.32 8.28 24.64
C GLY A 408 5.41 7.66 23.57
N TYR A 409 5.70 7.90 22.28
CA TYR A 409 4.85 7.42 21.20
C TYR A 409 4.93 5.90 21.05
N VAL A 410 3.77 5.25 21.09
CA VAL A 410 3.60 3.83 20.76
C VAL A 410 2.60 3.71 19.61
N ARG A 411 2.93 2.88 18.61
CA ARG A 411 2.01 2.50 17.56
C ARG A 411 1.38 1.15 17.89
N LEU A 412 0.07 1.12 17.84
CA LEU A 412 -0.74 -0.09 17.92
C LEU A 412 -1.30 -0.42 16.53
N SER A 413 -1.28 -1.68 16.14
CA SER A 413 -2.05 -2.24 15.03
C SER A 413 -3.07 -3.19 15.63
N ILE A 414 -4.31 -2.75 15.70
CA ILE A 414 -5.38 -3.46 16.41
C ILE A 414 -5.84 -4.65 15.56
N GLY A 415 -5.85 -5.83 16.16
CA GLY A 415 -6.26 -7.08 15.56
C GLY A 415 -7.76 -7.34 15.58
N ILE A 416 -8.13 -8.61 15.35
CA ILE A 416 -9.53 -9.04 15.31
C ILE A 416 -9.95 -9.86 16.54
N GLU A 417 -9.14 -9.85 17.59
CA GLU A 417 -9.45 -10.48 18.87
C GLU A 417 -10.71 -9.85 19.49
N HIS A 418 -11.26 -10.48 20.54
CA HIS A 418 -12.39 -9.89 21.23
C HIS A 418 -12.00 -8.52 21.84
N PRO A 419 -12.79 -7.45 21.64
CA PRO A 419 -12.40 -6.11 22.06
C PRO A 419 -12.18 -5.96 23.57
N ASP A 420 -12.89 -6.73 24.40
CA ASP A 420 -12.69 -6.68 25.85
C ASP A 420 -11.33 -7.23 26.25
N ASP A 421 -10.82 -8.25 25.55
CA ASP A 421 -9.48 -8.80 25.78
C ASP A 421 -8.39 -7.79 25.34
N ILE A 422 -8.61 -7.13 24.19
CA ILE A 422 -7.75 -6.03 23.71
C ILE A 422 -7.66 -4.93 24.78
N ILE A 423 -8.81 -4.47 25.29
CA ILE A 423 -8.89 -3.41 26.30
C ILE A 423 -8.26 -3.87 27.62
N ALA A 424 -8.50 -5.09 28.07
CA ALA A 424 -7.90 -5.63 29.28
C ALA A 424 -6.37 -5.69 29.22
N ASP A 425 -5.80 -6.08 28.08
CA ASP A 425 -4.34 -6.12 27.90
C ASP A 425 -3.74 -4.71 27.86
N LEU A 426 -4.40 -3.76 27.18
CA LEU A 426 -3.99 -2.36 27.16
C LEU A 426 -4.06 -1.72 28.57
N ASP A 427 -5.13 -1.98 29.34
CA ASP A 427 -5.31 -1.42 30.68
C ASP A 427 -4.23 -1.90 31.65
N GLN A 428 -3.98 -3.23 31.70
CA GLN A 428 -2.97 -3.80 32.58
C GLN A 428 -1.57 -3.28 32.24
N ALA A 429 -1.23 -3.15 30.95
CA ALA A 429 0.07 -2.67 30.50
C ALA A 429 0.26 -1.17 30.78
N LEU A 430 -0.76 -0.34 30.55
CA LEU A 430 -0.75 1.08 30.90
C LEU A 430 -0.64 1.31 32.42
N ASN A 431 -1.31 0.48 33.24
CA ASN A 431 -1.18 0.56 34.70
C ASN A 431 0.22 0.13 35.18
N ALA A 432 0.88 -0.82 34.49
CA ALA A 432 2.24 -1.22 34.78
C ALA A 432 3.25 -0.10 34.43
N SER A 433 3.06 0.59 33.30
CA SER A 433 3.95 1.66 32.84
C SER A 433 3.94 2.89 33.78
N GLY A 434 2.81 3.17 34.45
CA GLY A 434 2.67 4.28 35.38
C GLY A 434 3.23 4.01 36.78
N LYS A 435 3.67 2.78 37.07
CA LYS A 435 4.30 2.50 38.38
C LYS A 435 5.73 3.02 38.35
N SER A 436 6.03 3.99 39.20
CA SER A 436 7.40 4.42 39.51
C SER A 436 8.19 3.21 39.99
N SER A 437 9.37 2.97 39.38
CA SER A 437 10.35 2.06 39.99
C SER A 437 10.86 2.72 41.26
N LEU A 438 10.19 2.49 42.37
CA LEU A 438 10.84 2.62 43.68
C LEU A 438 12.00 1.63 43.64
N LYS A 439 13.21 2.10 43.32
CA LYS A 439 14.43 1.38 43.66
C LYS A 439 14.33 1.12 45.15
N ALA A 440 14.16 -0.11 45.55
CA ALA A 440 14.45 -0.54 46.88
C ALA A 440 15.94 -0.22 47.10
N VAL A 441 16.22 0.86 47.76
CA VAL A 441 17.51 1.12 48.40
C VAL A 441 17.47 0.24 49.63
N GLY A 442 18.07 -0.92 49.53
CA GLY A 442 18.38 -1.84 50.58
C GLY A 442 19.85 -2.16 50.49
#